data_192fbaed8be793c035912ed71a37934b
#
_entry.id   192fbaed8be793c035912ed71a37934b
#
_cell.length_a   1.000
_cell.length_b   1.000
_cell.length_c   1.000
_cell.angle_alpha   90.00
_cell.angle_beta   90.00
_cell.angle_gamma   90.00
#
_symmetry.space_group_name_H-M   'P 1'
#
loop_
_entity.id
_entity.type
_entity.pdbx_description
1 polymer ?
#
loop_
_entity_poly.entity_id
_entity_poly.type
_entity_poly.pdbx_seq_one_letter_code
_entity_poly.pdbx_strand_id
1 'polypeptide(L)'
;MTDKYKGWYPDYIENEKEREPVLKLAKMMTGRAKKKLGLEKMTKYDPEYWGLALLCTDEQAEIALKMGVRQPKTLDQMVKVTGKDRDYLEKQLEEMAQVALVEYNWENPQHEKQYVLPIFVPGSAEFSCMNAKMLEKHPELGLFFERMSRIALEGLAPFMPEGGVGMHVIPVEKAISTENQSLPIEHISHWLEKYEGKYAASPC
;
A
#
# COMPACT_ATOMS: atom_id res chain seq x y z
N MET A 1 -9.09 -20.57 15.27
CA MET A 1 -8.18 -20.25 14.14
C MET A 1 -8.29 -21.40 13.18
N THR A 2 -8.57 -21.16 11.92
CA THR A 2 -8.58 -22.23 10.93
C THR A 2 -7.14 -22.63 10.67
N ASP A 3 -6.79 -23.91 10.68
CA ASP A 3 -5.45 -24.47 10.37
C ASP A 3 -4.89 -23.98 9.01
N LYS A 4 -5.72 -23.33 8.23
CA LYS A 4 -5.42 -22.84 6.88
C LYS A 4 -4.22 -21.90 6.79
N TYR A 5 -3.90 -21.16 7.85
CA TYR A 5 -2.82 -20.17 7.85
C TYR A 5 -1.65 -20.51 8.79
N LYS A 6 -1.63 -21.73 9.36
CA LYS A 6 -0.53 -22.17 10.17
C LYS A 6 0.76 -22.19 9.33
N GLY A 7 1.81 -21.54 9.83
CA GLY A 7 3.08 -21.38 9.10
C GLY A 7 3.08 -20.33 8.00
N TRP A 8 2.05 -19.48 7.91
CA TRP A 8 1.94 -18.40 6.93
C TRP A 8 2.41 -17.02 7.44
N TYR A 9 2.76 -16.94 8.71
CA TYR A 9 3.24 -15.74 9.37
C TYR A 9 4.63 -15.99 10.00
N PRO A 10 5.42 -14.94 10.22
CA PRO A 10 6.72 -15.08 10.91
C PRO A 10 6.59 -15.65 12.31
N ASP A 11 7.54 -16.51 12.72
CA ASP A 11 7.48 -17.23 14.01
C ASP A 11 7.37 -16.30 15.23
N TYR A 12 7.94 -15.09 15.17
CA TYR A 12 7.88 -14.14 16.27
C TYR A 12 6.45 -13.66 16.58
N ILE A 13 5.52 -13.75 15.62
CA ILE A 13 4.12 -13.33 15.80
C ILE A 13 3.42 -14.13 16.89
N GLU A 14 3.79 -15.38 17.10
CA GLU A 14 3.21 -16.20 18.18
C GLU A 14 3.38 -15.53 19.55
N ASN A 15 4.56 -14.98 19.80
CA ASN A 15 4.94 -14.39 21.08
C ASN A 15 4.62 -12.89 21.20
N GLU A 16 4.26 -12.23 20.09
CA GLU A 16 3.91 -10.83 20.13
C GLU A 16 2.48 -10.60 20.62
N LYS A 17 2.31 -9.54 21.41
CA LYS A 17 0.99 -9.06 21.79
C LYS A 17 0.38 -8.31 20.61
N GLU A 18 -0.89 -8.60 20.32
CA GLU A 18 -1.65 -7.86 19.32
C GLU A 18 -1.75 -6.37 19.68
N ARG A 19 -1.39 -5.51 18.74
CA ARG A 19 -1.38 -4.05 18.89
C ARG A 19 -2.70 -3.49 18.34
N GLU A 20 -3.56 -3.08 19.24
CA GLU A 20 -4.93 -2.65 18.90
C GLU A 20 -4.98 -1.49 17.86
N PRO A 21 -4.15 -0.42 17.96
CA PRO A 21 -4.14 0.66 16.96
C PRO A 21 -3.78 0.15 15.57
N VAL A 22 -2.80 -0.73 15.46
CA VAL A 22 -2.37 -1.34 14.19
C VAL A 22 -3.47 -2.22 13.61
N LEU A 23 -4.14 -3.02 14.44
CA LEU A 23 -5.26 -3.84 14.00
C LEU A 23 -6.43 -3.00 13.46
N LYS A 24 -6.75 -1.91 14.13
CA LYS A 24 -7.78 -0.96 13.66
C LYS A 24 -7.39 -0.33 12.34
N LEU A 25 -6.12 0.09 12.22
CA LEU A 25 -5.59 0.69 10.99
C LEU A 25 -5.62 -0.30 9.82
N ALA A 26 -5.16 -1.54 10.03
CA ALA A 26 -5.20 -2.60 9.03
C ALA A 26 -6.63 -2.86 8.53
N LYS A 27 -7.60 -2.95 9.44
CA LYS A 27 -9.02 -3.09 9.09
C LYS A 27 -9.54 -1.91 8.28
N MET A 28 -9.15 -0.69 8.63
CA MET A 28 -9.58 0.52 7.93
C MET A 28 -8.99 0.59 6.52
N MET A 29 -7.69 0.37 6.36
CA MET A 29 -6.99 0.47 5.07
C MET A 29 -7.40 -0.63 4.09
N THR A 30 -7.78 -1.80 4.57
CA THR A 30 -8.24 -2.93 3.74
C THR A 30 -9.75 -2.94 3.51
N GLY A 31 -10.49 -2.03 4.12
CA GLY A 31 -11.96 -2.01 4.09
C GLY A 31 -12.62 -3.16 4.86
N ARG A 32 -11.86 -3.95 5.61
CA ARG A 32 -12.37 -5.07 6.43
C ARG A 32 -13.20 -4.63 7.63
N ALA A 33 -13.34 -3.34 7.87
CA ALA A 33 -14.24 -2.79 8.88
C ALA A 33 -15.73 -2.92 8.50
N LYS A 34 -16.05 -3.33 7.26
CA LYS A 34 -17.44 -3.45 6.79
C LYS A 34 -17.96 -4.87 6.98
N LYS A 35 -19.00 -5.01 7.81
CA LYS A 35 -19.66 -6.27 8.20
C LYS A 35 -20.08 -7.22 7.07
N LYS A 36 -20.23 -6.74 5.84
CA LYS A 36 -20.84 -7.50 4.75
C LYS A 36 -20.02 -8.66 4.17
N LEU A 37 -18.72 -8.76 4.48
CA LEU A 37 -17.84 -9.76 3.87
C LEU A 37 -17.26 -10.79 4.85
N GLY A 38 -17.67 -10.79 6.12
CA GLY A 38 -17.11 -11.70 7.14
C GLY A 38 -15.62 -11.46 7.43
N LEU A 39 -15.08 -10.33 6.97
CA LEU A 39 -13.68 -9.96 7.06
C LEU A 39 -13.33 -9.23 8.37
N GLU A 40 -14.28 -9.18 9.29
CA GLU A 40 -14.16 -8.51 10.59
C GLU A 40 -13.19 -9.23 11.56
N LYS A 41 -12.91 -10.50 11.26
CA LYS A 41 -12.10 -11.37 12.13
C LYS A 41 -10.61 -11.29 11.81
N MET A 42 -10.11 -10.11 11.47
CA MET A 42 -8.67 -9.91 11.35
C MET A 42 -8.02 -10.03 12.73
N THR A 43 -6.90 -10.73 12.79
CA THR A 43 -6.10 -10.97 13.98
C THR A 43 -4.62 -10.66 13.67
N LYS A 44 -3.75 -10.75 14.66
CA LYS A 44 -2.31 -10.58 14.49
C LYS A 44 -1.67 -11.55 13.46
N TYR A 45 -2.34 -12.64 13.12
CA TYR A 45 -1.85 -13.64 12.18
C TYR A 45 -2.14 -13.32 10.71
N ASP A 46 -2.99 -12.34 10.45
CA ASP A 46 -3.28 -11.90 9.09
C ASP A 46 -2.13 -11.05 8.53
N PRO A 47 -1.72 -11.27 7.26
CA PRO A 47 -0.58 -10.56 6.69
C PRO A 47 -0.76 -9.04 6.71
N GLU A 48 -1.96 -8.54 6.51
CA GLU A 48 -2.24 -7.10 6.54
C GLU A 48 -1.95 -6.49 7.92
N TYR A 49 -2.14 -7.23 9.00
CA TYR A 49 -1.78 -6.76 10.33
C TYR A 49 -0.27 -6.78 10.55
N TRP A 50 0.38 -7.95 10.42
CA TRP A 50 1.79 -8.04 10.79
C TRP A 50 2.71 -7.31 9.80
N GLY A 51 2.34 -7.21 8.50
CA GLY A 51 3.03 -6.37 7.55
C GLY A 51 2.97 -4.89 7.95
N LEU A 52 1.79 -4.40 8.32
CA LEU A 52 1.63 -3.03 8.79
C LEU A 52 2.33 -2.77 10.12
N ALA A 53 2.36 -3.77 11.02
CA ALA A 53 3.06 -3.68 12.29
C ALA A 53 4.58 -3.47 12.16
N LEU A 54 5.18 -3.87 11.03
CA LEU A 54 6.58 -3.58 10.70
C LEU A 54 6.81 -2.11 10.28
N LEU A 55 5.77 -1.45 9.77
CA LEU A 55 5.86 -0.11 9.17
C LEU A 55 5.60 1.02 10.17
N CYS A 56 4.92 0.76 11.28
CA CYS A 56 4.51 1.84 12.18
C CYS A 56 4.56 1.48 13.67
N THR A 57 4.72 2.52 14.48
CA THR A 57 4.47 2.48 15.92
C THR A 57 2.97 2.54 16.22
N ASP A 58 2.55 2.28 17.45
CA ASP A 58 1.16 2.44 17.88
C ASP A 58 0.68 3.89 17.72
N GLU A 59 1.52 4.84 18.06
CA GLU A 59 1.22 6.26 17.92
C GLU A 59 1.07 6.70 16.46
N GLN A 60 1.93 6.21 15.57
CA GLN A 60 1.81 6.46 14.14
C GLN A 60 0.52 5.84 13.56
N ALA A 61 0.15 4.65 14.05
CA ALA A 61 -1.14 4.04 13.69
C ALA A 61 -2.34 4.89 14.17
N GLU A 62 -2.28 5.45 15.37
CA GLU A 62 -3.31 6.38 15.87
C GLU A 62 -3.41 7.67 15.05
N ILE A 63 -2.26 8.24 14.63
CA ILE A 63 -2.23 9.40 13.73
C ILE A 63 -2.88 9.04 12.39
N ALA A 64 -2.50 7.90 11.79
CA ALA A 64 -3.05 7.43 10.53
C ALA A 64 -4.58 7.20 10.61
N LEU A 65 -5.08 6.67 11.72
CA LEU A 65 -6.52 6.50 11.95
C LEU A 65 -7.30 7.81 11.90
N LYS A 66 -6.67 8.95 12.24
CA LYS A 66 -7.30 10.29 12.15
C LYS A 66 -7.30 10.86 10.74
N MET A 67 -6.48 10.31 9.84
CA MET A 67 -6.42 10.77 8.45
C MET A 67 -7.67 10.39 7.65
N GLY A 68 -8.14 9.16 7.82
CA GLY A 68 -9.13 8.56 6.93
C GLY A 68 -8.50 8.18 5.58
N VAL A 69 -8.91 7.02 5.04
CA VAL A 69 -8.36 6.49 3.79
C VAL A 69 -8.74 7.37 2.60
N ARG A 70 -7.77 7.74 1.79
CA ARG A 70 -7.88 8.61 0.59
C ARG A 70 -8.53 9.97 0.88
N GLN A 71 -8.29 10.50 2.07
CA GLN A 71 -8.74 11.84 2.46
C GLN A 71 -7.51 12.74 2.65
N PRO A 72 -7.10 13.51 1.62
CA PRO A 72 -5.97 14.41 1.73
C PRO A 72 -6.16 15.42 2.87
N LYS A 73 -5.11 15.64 3.63
CA LYS A 73 -5.09 16.65 4.72
C LYS A 73 -3.76 17.38 4.73
N THR A 74 -3.83 18.70 4.82
CA THR A 74 -2.65 19.53 5.10
C THR A 74 -2.16 19.31 6.53
N LEU A 75 -0.94 19.73 6.84
CA LEU A 75 -0.40 19.64 8.19
C LEU A 75 -1.29 20.35 9.21
N ASP A 76 -1.82 21.53 8.86
CA ASP A 76 -2.73 22.28 9.73
C ASP A 76 -4.02 21.53 10.04
N GLN A 77 -4.58 20.87 9.03
CA GLN A 77 -5.75 20.02 9.21
C GLN A 77 -5.42 18.81 10.10
N MET A 78 -4.22 18.24 9.96
CA MET A 78 -3.77 17.14 10.80
C MET A 78 -3.55 17.59 12.26
N VAL A 79 -2.95 18.74 12.49
CA VAL A 79 -2.84 19.35 13.83
C VAL A 79 -4.23 19.50 14.48
N LYS A 80 -5.19 20.02 13.72
CA LYS A 80 -6.56 20.22 14.20
C LYS A 80 -7.25 18.92 14.61
N VAL A 81 -7.09 17.83 13.82
CA VAL A 81 -7.78 16.56 14.09
C VAL A 81 -7.08 15.69 15.11
N THR A 82 -5.76 15.85 15.29
CA THR A 82 -4.96 15.06 16.24
C THR A 82 -4.76 15.77 17.57
N GLY A 83 -4.77 17.11 17.58
CA GLY A 83 -4.42 17.92 18.74
C GLY A 83 -2.94 17.88 19.13
N LYS A 84 -2.08 17.33 18.26
CA LYS A 84 -0.65 17.18 18.51
C LYS A 84 0.12 18.44 18.13
N ASP A 85 1.31 18.59 18.72
CA ASP A 85 2.26 19.63 18.35
C ASP A 85 2.61 19.54 16.85
N ARG A 86 2.76 20.72 16.21
CA ARG A 86 2.96 20.83 14.77
C ARG A 86 4.26 20.18 14.30
N ASP A 87 5.37 20.55 14.92
CA ASP A 87 6.70 20.10 14.49
C ASP A 87 6.86 18.60 14.74
N TYR A 88 6.34 18.16 15.87
CA TYR A 88 6.28 16.72 16.19
C TYR A 88 5.45 15.95 15.16
N LEU A 89 4.28 16.44 14.82
CA LEU A 89 3.37 15.79 13.88
C LEU A 89 3.94 15.74 12.46
N GLU A 90 4.57 16.84 12.01
CA GLU A 90 5.24 16.89 10.72
C GLU A 90 6.34 15.81 10.63
N LYS A 91 7.18 15.71 11.67
CA LYS A 91 8.20 14.68 11.76
C LYS A 91 7.62 13.28 11.66
N GLN A 92 6.51 13.00 12.39
CA GLN A 92 5.86 11.70 12.34
C GLN A 92 5.30 11.39 10.94
N LEU A 93 4.66 12.34 10.30
CA LEU A 93 4.11 12.18 8.95
C LEU A 93 5.21 11.95 7.90
N GLU A 94 6.36 12.64 8.01
CA GLU A 94 7.52 12.41 7.14
C GLU A 94 8.13 11.01 7.36
N GLU A 95 8.27 10.56 8.60
CA GLU A 95 8.73 9.20 8.91
C GLU A 95 7.77 8.14 8.33
N MET A 96 6.46 8.36 8.47
CA MET A 96 5.43 7.48 7.89
C MET A 96 5.48 7.47 6.36
N ALA A 97 5.80 8.61 5.73
CA ALA A 97 5.95 8.69 4.28
C ALA A 97 7.18 7.93 3.78
N GLN A 98 8.28 7.96 4.53
CA GLN A 98 9.50 7.22 4.17
C GLN A 98 9.31 5.70 4.13
N VAL A 99 8.38 5.17 4.91
CA VAL A 99 8.06 3.73 4.93
C VAL A 99 6.81 3.38 4.11
N ALA A 100 6.33 4.33 3.32
CA ALA A 100 5.15 4.19 2.47
C ALA A 100 3.82 3.91 3.22
N LEU A 101 3.75 4.24 4.50
CA LEU A 101 2.49 4.21 5.24
C LEU A 101 1.57 5.36 4.84
N VAL A 102 2.16 6.50 4.47
CA VAL A 102 1.46 7.72 4.05
C VAL A 102 2.09 8.22 2.76
N GLU A 103 1.26 8.72 1.87
CA GLU A 103 1.67 9.45 0.66
C GLU A 103 1.57 10.96 0.91
N TYR A 104 2.20 11.76 0.05
CA TYR A 104 1.98 13.19 0.02
C TYR A 104 1.96 13.72 -1.41
N ASN A 105 1.25 14.82 -1.60
CA ASN A 105 1.17 15.54 -2.88
C ASN A 105 0.87 17.02 -2.65
N TRP A 106 0.76 17.77 -3.74
CA TRP A 106 0.39 19.19 -3.77
C TRP A 106 -0.83 19.44 -4.67
N GLU A 107 -1.68 18.42 -4.81
CA GLU A 107 -2.83 18.43 -5.71
C GLU A 107 -4.04 19.15 -5.08
N ASN A 108 -3.83 20.39 -4.67
CA ASN A 108 -4.88 21.28 -4.21
C ASN A 108 -4.70 22.66 -4.82
N PRO A 109 -5.75 23.52 -4.85
CA PRO A 109 -5.67 24.86 -5.48
C PRO A 109 -4.60 25.78 -4.90
N GLN A 110 -4.23 25.58 -3.63
CA GLN A 110 -3.24 26.37 -2.92
C GLN A 110 -1.80 25.85 -3.13
N HIS A 111 -1.62 24.68 -3.78
CA HIS A 111 -0.34 24.00 -3.91
C HIS A 111 0.38 23.77 -2.57
N GLU A 112 -0.40 23.53 -1.52
CA GLU A 112 0.11 23.17 -0.20
C GLU A 112 0.38 21.66 -0.13
N LYS A 113 1.43 21.28 0.60
CA LYS A 113 1.70 19.87 0.89
C LYS A 113 0.57 19.27 1.69
N GLN A 114 0.00 18.18 1.21
CA GLN A 114 -1.02 17.41 1.89
C GLN A 114 -0.63 15.95 1.97
N TYR A 115 -0.98 15.32 3.08
CA TYR A 115 -0.71 13.91 3.35
C TYR A 115 -1.97 13.09 3.10
N VAL A 116 -1.79 11.89 2.59
CA VAL A 116 -2.87 10.97 2.23
C VAL A 116 -2.57 9.60 2.80
N LEU A 117 -3.50 9.03 3.55
CA LEU A 117 -3.44 7.63 3.91
C LEU A 117 -3.96 6.82 2.70
N PRO A 118 -3.12 6.05 2.00
CA PRO A 118 -3.57 5.25 0.86
C PRO A 118 -4.45 4.09 1.30
N ILE A 119 -5.07 3.41 0.34
CA ILE A 119 -5.55 2.05 0.57
C ILE A 119 -4.35 1.12 0.71
N PHE A 120 -4.57 -0.05 1.26
CA PHE A 120 -3.48 -0.97 1.51
C PHE A 120 -2.93 -1.59 0.22
N VAL A 121 -3.82 -1.96 -0.70
CA VAL A 121 -3.52 -2.50 -2.04
C VAL A 121 -4.52 -1.95 -3.05
N PRO A 122 -4.09 -1.37 -4.17
CA PRO A 122 -2.74 -0.90 -4.46
C PRO A 122 -2.38 0.33 -3.61
N GLY A 123 -1.20 0.34 -3.01
CA GLY A 123 -0.74 1.46 -2.18
C GLY A 123 0.39 1.07 -1.23
N SER A 124 0.19 1.22 0.07
CA SER A 124 1.25 1.03 1.08
C SER A 124 1.98 -0.31 0.96
N ALA A 125 1.30 -1.38 0.59
CA ALA A 125 1.91 -2.70 0.49
C ALA A 125 2.98 -2.78 -0.60
N GLU A 126 2.66 -2.29 -1.79
CA GLU A 126 3.59 -2.26 -2.92
C GLU A 126 4.75 -1.31 -2.64
N PHE A 127 4.45 -0.09 -2.20
CA PHE A 127 5.47 0.93 -1.97
C PHE A 127 6.42 0.58 -0.84
N SER A 128 5.96 -0.09 0.23
CA SER A 128 6.86 -0.55 1.29
C SER A 128 7.87 -1.60 0.79
N CYS A 129 7.46 -2.46 -0.14
CA CYS A 129 8.34 -3.44 -0.78
C CYS A 129 9.29 -2.82 -1.82
N MET A 130 9.05 -1.61 -2.28
CA MET A 130 9.99 -0.87 -3.16
C MET A 130 11.10 -0.17 -2.38
N ASN A 131 11.01 -0.11 -1.06
CA ASN A 131 12.03 0.52 -0.22
C ASN A 131 13.12 -0.48 0.16
N ALA A 132 14.26 -0.43 -0.53
CA ALA A 132 15.38 -1.36 -0.31
C ALA A 132 15.89 -1.37 1.14
N LYS A 133 15.94 -0.21 1.81
CA LYS A 133 16.37 -0.11 3.22
C LYS A 133 15.37 -0.79 4.16
N MET A 134 14.08 -0.69 3.85
CA MET A 134 13.05 -1.38 4.62
C MET A 134 13.11 -2.89 4.42
N LEU A 135 13.34 -3.36 3.20
CA LEU A 135 13.50 -4.80 2.92
C LEU A 135 14.78 -5.37 3.56
N GLU A 136 15.87 -4.61 3.60
CA GLU A 136 17.08 -5.02 4.29
C GLU A 136 16.85 -5.16 5.81
N LYS A 137 16.13 -4.21 6.40
CA LYS A 137 15.81 -4.19 7.83
C LYS A 137 14.71 -5.21 8.20
N HIS A 138 13.74 -5.40 7.31
CA HIS A 138 12.54 -6.23 7.51
C HIS A 138 12.32 -7.12 6.28
N PRO A 139 13.12 -8.17 6.09
CA PRO A 139 12.96 -9.09 4.95
C PRO A 139 11.59 -9.79 4.92
N GLU A 140 10.90 -9.82 6.05
CA GLU A 140 9.53 -10.33 6.19
C GLU A 140 8.51 -9.56 5.33
N LEU A 141 8.82 -8.33 4.90
CA LEU A 141 7.95 -7.58 3.98
C LEU A 141 7.76 -8.29 2.65
N GLY A 142 8.78 -9.01 2.16
CA GLY A 142 8.64 -9.86 0.97
C GLY A 142 7.65 -11.01 1.19
N LEU A 143 7.74 -11.66 2.35
CA LEU A 143 6.80 -12.72 2.74
C LEU A 143 5.38 -12.15 2.93
N PHE A 144 5.25 -11.00 3.55
CA PHE A 144 3.98 -10.29 3.72
C PHE A 144 3.30 -10.06 2.37
N PHE A 145 4.01 -9.49 1.40
CA PHE A 145 3.47 -9.17 0.09
C PHE A 145 3.04 -10.45 -0.67
N GLU A 146 3.87 -11.50 -0.60
CA GLU A 146 3.54 -12.80 -1.19
C GLU A 146 2.27 -13.40 -0.58
N ARG A 147 2.14 -13.42 0.74
CA ARG A 147 0.96 -13.97 1.41
C ARG A 147 -0.32 -13.19 1.12
N MET A 148 -0.23 -11.88 1.17
CA MET A 148 -1.34 -10.99 0.88
C MET A 148 -1.82 -11.12 -0.57
N SER A 149 -0.90 -11.13 -1.53
CA SER A 149 -1.21 -11.26 -2.96
C SER A 149 -1.79 -12.63 -3.28
N ARG A 150 -1.25 -13.69 -2.71
CA ARG A 150 -1.75 -15.05 -2.92
C ARG A 150 -3.19 -15.23 -2.45
N ILE A 151 -3.53 -14.76 -1.25
CA ILE A 151 -4.90 -14.85 -0.73
C ILE A 151 -5.89 -14.14 -1.66
N ALA A 152 -5.54 -12.94 -2.11
CA ALA A 152 -6.38 -12.18 -3.01
C ALA A 152 -6.54 -12.87 -4.38
N LEU A 153 -5.45 -13.35 -4.95
CA LEU A 153 -5.46 -14.03 -6.26
C LEU A 153 -6.22 -15.35 -6.21
N GLU A 154 -6.01 -16.19 -5.20
CA GLU A 154 -6.76 -17.44 -5.01
C GLU A 154 -8.26 -17.21 -4.87
N GLY A 155 -8.66 -16.11 -4.21
CA GLY A 155 -10.06 -15.75 -4.05
C GLY A 155 -10.71 -15.16 -5.31
N LEU A 156 -9.95 -14.45 -6.14
CA LEU A 156 -10.46 -13.76 -7.34
C LEU A 156 -10.34 -14.60 -8.61
N ALA A 157 -9.32 -15.45 -8.72
CA ALA A 157 -9.04 -16.22 -9.92
C ALA A 157 -10.26 -17.02 -10.46
N PRO A 158 -11.09 -17.67 -9.64
CA PRO A 158 -12.27 -18.38 -10.10
C PRO A 158 -13.34 -17.48 -10.75
N PHE A 159 -13.32 -16.19 -10.48
CA PHE A 159 -14.29 -15.20 -10.97
C PHE A 159 -13.74 -14.34 -12.12
N MET A 160 -12.46 -14.52 -12.47
CA MET A 160 -11.88 -13.80 -13.60
C MET A 160 -12.37 -14.40 -14.92
N PRO A 161 -12.93 -13.59 -15.84
CA PRO A 161 -13.30 -14.09 -17.14
C PRO A 161 -12.06 -14.54 -17.94
N GLU A 162 -12.21 -15.60 -18.73
CA GLU A 162 -11.16 -16.01 -19.68
C GLU A 162 -10.82 -14.83 -20.62
N GLY A 163 -9.52 -14.45 -20.68
CA GLY A 163 -9.06 -13.29 -21.44
C GLY A 163 -9.36 -11.92 -20.82
N GLY A 164 -9.92 -11.88 -19.61
CA GLY A 164 -10.11 -10.64 -18.85
C GLY A 164 -8.78 -10.13 -18.32
N VAL A 165 -8.31 -8.99 -18.85
CA VAL A 165 -7.01 -8.42 -18.49
C VAL A 165 -7.22 -7.11 -17.75
N GLY A 166 -6.87 -7.10 -16.46
CA GLY A 166 -6.81 -5.86 -15.68
C GLY A 166 -5.60 -4.98 -16.01
N MET A 167 -4.57 -5.57 -16.60
CA MET A 167 -3.34 -4.91 -17.05
C MET A 167 -2.90 -5.53 -18.37
N HIS A 168 -2.32 -4.74 -19.25
CA HIS A 168 -1.68 -5.22 -20.49
C HIS A 168 -0.24 -4.74 -20.59
N VAL A 169 0.60 -5.50 -21.26
CA VAL A 169 1.99 -5.15 -21.49
C VAL A 169 2.06 -4.14 -22.63
N ILE A 170 2.75 -3.02 -22.41
CA ILE A 170 3.12 -2.10 -23.47
C ILE A 170 4.36 -2.69 -24.17
N PRO A 171 4.30 -3.04 -25.47
CA PRO A 171 5.43 -3.65 -26.14
C PRO A 171 6.61 -2.67 -26.25
N VAL A 172 7.80 -3.20 -25.97
CA VAL A 172 9.05 -2.52 -26.27
C VAL A 172 9.37 -2.81 -27.74
N GLU A 173 9.45 -1.82 -28.57
CA GLU A 173 9.45 -1.81 -30.04
C GLU A 173 10.23 -2.93 -30.77
N LYS A 174 11.16 -3.59 -30.11
CA LYS A 174 11.99 -4.67 -30.65
C LYS A 174 11.63 -6.09 -30.19
N ALA A 175 10.68 -6.24 -29.27
CA ALA A 175 10.41 -7.53 -28.64
C ALA A 175 9.32 -8.36 -29.34
N ILE A 176 8.53 -7.74 -30.21
CA ILE A 176 7.42 -8.41 -30.89
C ILE A 176 7.57 -8.25 -32.40
N SER A 177 8.07 -9.28 -33.06
CA SER A 177 7.97 -9.41 -34.51
C SER A 177 6.63 -10.08 -34.83
N THR A 178 5.58 -9.32 -34.98
CA THR A 178 4.29 -9.77 -35.50
C THR A 178 4.05 -9.13 -36.88
N GLU A 179 3.34 -9.82 -37.75
CA GLU A 179 2.92 -9.27 -39.04
C GLU A 179 1.97 -8.06 -38.87
N ASN A 180 1.41 -7.87 -37.68
CA ASN A 180 0.58 -6.72 -37.34
C ASN A 180 1.46 -5.61 -36.75
N GLN A 181 1.41 -4.43 -37.38
CA GLN A 181 2.05 -3.24 -36.81
C GLN A 181 1.30 -2.82 -35.53
N SER A 182 2.02 -2.68 -34.41
CA SER A 182 1.46 -2.10 -33.20
C SER A 182 1.12 -0.62 -33.43
N LEU A 183 0.04 -0.16 -32.82
CA LEU A 183 -0.35 1.24 -32.88
C LEU A 183 0.69 2.10 -32.12
N PRO A 184 0.93 3.37 -32.55
CA PRO A 184 1.88 4.25 -31.85
C PRO A 184 1.59 4.39 -30.35
N ILE A 185 0.32 4.36 -29.94
CA ILE A 185 -0.10 4.42 -28.54
C ILE A 185 0.33 3.20 -27.72
N GLU A 186 0.72 2.09 -28.38
CA GLU A 186 1.21 0.87 -27.73
C GLU A 186 2.73 0.89 -27.56
N HIS A 187 3.42 1.88 -28.13
CA HIS A 187 4.87 2.03 -28.01
C HIS A 187 5.24 2.83 -26.77
N ILE A 188 6.17 2.33 -25.97
CA ILE A 188 6.64 3.06 -24.79
C ILE A 188 7.26 4.41 -25.13
N SER A 189 7.95 4.53 -26.28
CA SER A 189 8.52 5.78 -26.76
C SER A 189 7.47 6.88 -26.90
N HIS A 190 6.27 6.55 -27.42
CA HIS A 190 5.16 7.51 -27.52
C HIS A 190 4.80 8.11 -26.16
N TRP A 191 4.78 7.32 -25.11
CA TRP A 191 4.45 7.79 -23.77
C TRP A 191 5.59 8.60 -23.14
N LEU A 192 6.84 8.16 -23.33
CA LEU A 192 8.01 8.89 -22.86
C LEU A 192 8.11 10.27 -23.52
N GLU A 193 7.89 10.37 -24.82
CA GLU A 193 7.86 11.66 -25.54
C GLU A 193 6.70 12.54 -25.06
N LYS A 194 5.49 11.97 -24.98
CA LYS A 194 4.29 12.70 -24.56
C LYS A 194 4.41 13.29 -23.14
N TYR A 195 5.09 12.61 -22.25
CA TYR A 195 5.26 13.00 -20.84
C TYR A 195 6.69 13.36 -20.49
N GLU A 196 7.48 13.84 -21.47
CA GLU A 196 8.85 14.24 -21.25
C GLU A 196 8.99 15.15 -20.01
N GLY A 197 9.91 14.79 -19.09
CA GLY A 197 10.12 15.50 -17.84
C GLY A 197 9.02 15.32 -16.77
N LYS A 198 7.99 14.49 -17.04
CA LYS A 198 6.86 14.27 -16.11
C LYS A 198 6.66 12.80 -15.69
N TYR A 199 7.65 11.95 -15.95
CA TYR A 199 7.60 10.53 -15.54
C TYR A 199 8.68 10.24 -14.50
N ALA A 200 8.43 9.22 -13.71
CA ALA A 200 9.39 8.67 -12.75
C ALA A 200 9.52 7.16 -12.98
N ALA A 201 10.70 6.63 -12.67
CA ALA A 201 10.93 5.19 -12.63
C ALA A 201 11.10 4.75 -11.17
N SER A 202 10.55 3.61 -10.83
CA SER A 202 10.74 2.97 -9.54
C SER A 202 11.10 1.49 -9.72
N PRO A 203 11.84 0.89 -8.79
CA PRO A 203 12.06 -0.56 -8.81
C PRO A 203 10.74 -1.31 -8.68
N CYS A 204 10.68 -2.42 -9.34
CA CYS A 204 9.54 -3.34 -9.27
C CYS A 204 9.81 -4.43 -8.24
#